data_9777c146bc18e443acbdb446a97ff177
#
_entry.id   9777c146bc18e443acbdb446a97ff177
#
_cell.length_a   1.000
_cell.length_b   1.000
_cell.length_c   1.000
_cell.angle_alpha   90.00
_cell.angle_beta   90.00
_cell.angle_gamma   90.00
#
_symmetry.space_group_name_H-M   'P 1'
#
loop_
_entity.id
_entity.type
_entity.pdbx_description
1 polymer ?
#
loop_
_entity_poly.entity_id
_entity_poly.type
_entity_poly.pdbx_seq_one_letter_code
_entity_poly.pdbx_strand_id
1 'polypeptide(L)'
;MRVMPLTGSHDRQGFDCGREELNDWLRQVARQHQDKGLSKTFVAIRGDEPARICAYYALTLAELENRHLPDAWRKKMPRRIPGVRLGRLAVDRQYQGKGLGELLLVDALTRARRIYAEAGGIGLFVDALDEPAAGYYRRFGFEAAPD
;
A
#
# COMPACT_ATOMS: atom_id res chain seq x y z
N MET A 1 -17.76 4.67 -2.53
CA MET A 1 -16.65 3.85 -1.99
C MET A 1 -15.96 4.62 -0.87
N ARG A 2 -15.71 4.00 0.25
CA ARG A 2 -15.05 4.62 1.40
C ARG A 2 -13.82 3.79 1.80
N VAL A 3 -12.71 4.45 2.10
CA VAL A 3 -11.48 3.80 2.56
C VAL A 3 -11.34 4.03 4.06
N MET A 4 -11.10 2.96 4.81
CA MET A 4 -11.02 3.02 6.26
C MET A 4 -10.05 1.94 6.80
N PRO A 5 -9.58 2.06 8.04
CA PRO A 5 -8.75 1.00 8.62
C PRO A 5 -9.48 -0.34 8.69
N LEU A 6 -8.73 -1.41 8.47
CA LEU A 6 -9.23 -2.77 8.65
C LEU A 6 -9.63 -3.00 10.10
N THR A 7 -10.81 -3.60 10.30
CA THR A 7 -11.28 -4.01 11.62
C THR A 7 -11.73 -5.47 11.60
N GLY A 8 -12.05 -6.02 12.76
CA GLY A 8 -12.55 -7.38 12.88
C GLY A 8 -13.91 -7.63 12.24
N SER A 9 -14.66 -6.56 11.95
CA SER A 9 -15.98 -6.66 11.33
C SER A 9 -15.92 -6.85 9.81
N HIS A 10 -14.76 -6.65 9.19
CA HIS A 10 -14.58 -6.85 7.75
C HIS A 10 -14.39 -8.33 7.41
N ASP A 11 -15.02 -8.77 6.32
CA ASP A 11 -14.92 -10.16 5.85
C ASP A 11 -13.67 -10.35 5.00
N ARG A 12 -12.60 -10.84 5.62
CA ARG A 12 -11.35 -11.12 4.92
C ARG A 12 -11.41 -12.43 4.13
N GLN A 13 -12.26 -13.36 4.54
CA GLN A 13 -12.36 -14.67 3.89
C GLN A 13 -13.00 -14.58 2.51
N GLY A 14 -13.92 -13.64 2.31
CA GLY A 14 -14.62 -13.44 1.04
C GLY A 14 -13.80 -12.69 -0.01
N PHE A 15 -12.65 -12.13 0.34
CA PHE A 15 -11.84 -11.37 -0.59
C PHE A 15 -11.06 -12.26 -1.55
N ASP A 16 -11.12 -11.96 -2.84
CA ASP A 16 -10.36 -12.65 -3.86
C ASP A 16 -9.93 -11.70 -4.98
N CYS A 17 -8.64 -11.37 -5.00
CA CYS A 17 -8.08 -10.51 -6.03
C CYS A 17 -7.51 -11.28 -7.22
N GLY A 18 -7.52 -12.61 -7.17
CA GLY A 18 -6.94 -13.45 -8.22
C GLY A 18 -5.48 -13.81 -7.98
N ARG A 19 -4.85 -13.29 -6.94
CA ARG A 19 -3.47 -13.62 -6.57
C ARG A 19 -3.46 -14.18 -5.15
N GLU A 20 -3.10 -15.45 -5.02
CA GLU A 20 -3.20 -16.16 -3.74
C GLU A 20 -2.32 -15.54 -2.65
N GLU A 21 -1.11 -15.09 -2.99
CA GLU A 21 -0.23 -14.48 -1.99
C GLU A 21 -0.83 -13.22 -1.38
N LEU A 22 -1.57 -12.45 -2.15
CA LEU A 22 -2.24 -11.24 -1.64
C LEU A 22 -3.51 -11.59 -0.87
N ASN A 23 -4.26 -12.59 -1.31
CA ASN A 23 -5.42 -13.09 -0.58
C ASN A 23 -5.00 -13.67 0.78
N ASP A 24 -3.97 -14.51 0.79
CA ASP A 24 -3.49 -15.16 2.00
C ASP A 24 -2.93 -14.15 3.01
N TRP A 25 -2.21 -13.15 2.53
CA TRP A 25 -1.70 -12.11 3.41
C TRP A 25 -2.83 -11.38 4.14
N LEU A 26 -3.88 -11.01 3.42
CA LEU A 26 -5.03 -10.35 4.03
C LEU A 26 -5.72 -11.23 5.07
N ARG A 27 -5.90 -12.52 4.75
CA ARG A 27 -6.59 -13.47 5.63
C ARG A 27 -5.78 -13.85 6.86
N GLN A 28 -4.48 -14.08 6.69
CA GLN A 28 -3.64 -14.71 7.71
C GLN A 28 -2.70 -13.77 8.44
N VAL A 29 -2.31 -12.65 7.84
CA VAL A 29 -1.23 -11.81 8.35
C VAL A 29 -1.68 -10.40 8.73
N ALA A 30 -2.54 -9.78 7.94
CA ALA A 30 -2.87 -8.34 8.05
C ALA A 30 -3.29 -7.94 9.47
N ARG A 31 -4.25 -8.64 10.07
CA ARG A 31 -4.75 -8.33 11.41
C ARG A 31 -3.69 -8.51 12.49
N GLN A 32 -2.90 -9.58 12.39
CA GLN A 32 -1.82 -9.84 13.36
C GLN A 32 -0.76 -8.76 13.31
N HIS A 33 -0.35 -8.35 12.11
CA HIS A 33 0.62 -7.27 11.94
C HIS A 33 0.09 -5.96 12.48
N GLN A 34 -1.18 -5.67 12.20
CA GLN A 34 -1.80 -4.44 12.67
C GLN A 34 -1.90 -4.41 14.20
N ASP A 35 -2.30 -5.52 14.81
CA ASP A 35 -2.41 -5.62 16.28
C ASP A 35 -1.05 -5.49 16.97
N LYS A 36 0.02 -5.91 16.31
CA LYS A 36 1.40 -5.78 16.83
C LYS A 36 2.05 -4.45 16.48
N GLY A 37 1.37 -3.58 15.71
CA GLY A 37 1.94 -2.29 15.30
C GLY A 37 2.97 -2.39 14.19
N LEU A 38 3.03 -3.51 13.45
CA LEU A 38 4.04 -3.72 12.41
C LEU A 38 3.64 -3.12 11.06
N SER A 39 2.35 -3.08 10.78
CA SER A 39 1.81 -2.43 9.59
C SER A 39 0.35 -2.06 9.83
N LYS A 40 -0.19 -1.21 8.98
CA LYS A 40 -1.61 -0.87 9.05
C LYS A 40 -2.27 -1.11 7.70
N THR A 41 -3.41 -1.80 7.72
CA THR A 41 -4.15 -2.15 6.52
C THR A 41 -5.39 -1.27 6.41
N PHE A 42 -5.66 -0.78 5.21
CA PHE A 42 -6.82 0.03 4.88
C PHE A 42 -7.64 -0.69 3.82
N VAL A 43 -8.95 -0.65 3.96
CA VAL A 43 -9.87 -1.36 3.08
C VAL A 43 -10.84 -0.38 2.43
N ALA A 44 -11.19 -0.65 1.17
CA ALA A 44 -12.25 0.06 0.49
C ALA A 44 -13.54 -0.74 0.61
N ILE A 45 -14.61 -0.08 1.03
CA ILE A 45 -15.92 -0.69 1.24
C ILE A 45 -17.01 0.13 0.57
N ARG A 46 -18.13 -0.52 0.30
CA ARG A 46 -19.37 0.18 -0.11
C ARG A 46 -20.25 0.38 1.10
N GLY A 47 -20.96 1.49 1.14
CA GLY A 47 -21.85 1.79 2.27
C GLY A 47 -23.00 0.80 2.45
N ASP A 48 -23.45 0.15 1.37
CA ASP A 48 -24.52 -0.84 1.41
C ASP A 48 -24.05 -2.25 1.80
N GLU A 49 -22.74 -2.49 1.78
CA GLU A 49 -22.12 -3.76 2.22
C GLU A 49 -20.87 -3.47 3.04
N PRO A 50 -21.00 -2.93 4.27
CA PRO A 50 -19.85 -2.44 5.00
C PRO A 50 -18.86 -3.50 5.47
N ALA A 51 -19.26 -4.76 5.52
CA ALA A 51 -18.35 -5.86 5.88
C ALA A 51 -17.52 -6.36 4.70
N ARG A 52 -17.95 -6.09 3.48
CA ARG A 52 -17.28 -6.61 2.29
C ARG A 52 -16.08 -5.77 1.91
N ILE A 53 -14.93 -6.40 1.76
CA ILE A 53 -13.69 -5.75 1.32
C ILE A 53 -13.64 -5.77 -0.20
N CYS A 54 -13.71 -4.59 -0.81
CA CYS A 54 -13.62 -4.44 -2.26
C CYS A 54 -12.17 -4.33 -2.74
N ALA A 55 -11.30 -3.79 -1.89
CA ALA A 55 -9.88 -3.63 -2.17
C ALA A 55 -9.16 -3.35 -0.85
N TYR A 56 -7.83 -3.55 -0.83
CA TYR A 56 -7.05 -3.17 0.34
C TYR A 56 -5.64 -2.73 -0.05
N TYR A 57 -5.00 -2.00 0.86
CA TYR A 57 -3.57 -1.75 0.81
C TYR A 57 -3.01 -1.72 2.23
N ALA A 58 -1.71 -1.91 2.35
CA ALA A 58 -1.02 -1.90 3.63
C ALA A 58 0.12 -0.90 3.62
N LEU A 59 0.24 -0.13 4.71
CA LEU A 59 1.34 0.81 4.93
C LEU A 59 2.18 0.35 6.10
N THR A 60 3.49 0.58 6.00
CA THR A 60 4.41 0.41 7.11
C THR A 60 5.49 1.50 7.06
N LEU A 61 6.07 1.81 8.22
CA LEU A 61 7.28 2.62 8.24
C LEU A 61 8.45 1.78 7.76
N ALA A 62 9.35 2.38 7.00
CA ALA A 62 10.47 1.66 6.42
C ALA A 62 11.71 2.54 6.38
N GLU A 63 12.88 1.91 6.39
CA GLU A 63 14.14 2.55 6.05
C GLU A 63 14.55 2.11 4.66
N LEU A 64 14.96 3.08 3.84
CA LEU A 64 15.51 2.82 2.53
C LEU A 64 16.98 3.19 2.55
N GLU A 65 17.84 2.39 1.92
CA GLU A 65 19.22 2.77 1.72
C GLU A 65 19.31 3.80 0.59
N ASN A 66 20.16 4.81 0.72
CA ASN A 66 20.26 5.88 -0.28
C ASN A 66 20.67 5.37 -1.67
N ARG A 67 21.34 4.21 -1.76
CA ARG A 67 21.72 3.59 -3.03
C ARG A 67 20.50 3.24 -3.90
N HIS A 68 19.31 3.13 -3.31
CA HIS A 68 18.06 2.86 -4.02
C HIS A 68 17.35 4.11 -4.49
N LEU A 69 17.88 5.29 -4.19
CA LEU A 69 17.32 6.56 -4.66
C LEU A 69 17.86 6.91 -6.04
N PRO A 70 17.11 7.69 -6.84
CA PRO A 70 17.66 8.30 -8.05
C PRO A 70 18.93 9.10 -7.75
N ASP A 71 19.88 9.13 -8.68
CA ASP A 71 21.19 9.75 -8.48
C ASP A 71 21.12 11.20 -8.03
N ALA A 72 20.13 11.94 -8.53
CA ALA A 72 19.94 13.34 -8.17
C ALA A 72 19.69 13.56 -6.67
N TRP A 73 19.14 12.54 -5.99
CA TRP A 73 18.77 12.61 -4.59
C TRP A 73 19.84 12.03 -3.68
N ARG A 74 20.58 11.02 -4.17
CA ARG A 74 21.50 10.20 -3.38
C ARG A 74 22.57 11.02 -2.66
N LYS A 75 23.14 12.01 -3.34
CA LYS A 75 24.26 12.79 -2.82
C LYS A 75 23.90 13.65 -1.62
N LYS A 76 22.61 14.00 -1.48
CA LYS A 76 22.13 14.93 -0.44
C LYS A 76 21.52 14.18 0.74
N MET A 77 21.44 12.86 0.68
CA MET A 77 20.72 12.07 1.67
C MET A 77 21.67 11.23 2.49
N PRO A 78 21.34 11.01 3.79
CA PRO A 78 22.11 10.08 4.59
C PRO A 78 21.99 8.67 4.04
N ARG A 79 22.80 7.75 4.55
CA ARG A 79 22.82 6.37 4.09
C ARG A 79 21.48 5.66 4.27
N ARG A 80 20.80 5.92 5.39
CA ARG A 80 19.50 5.34 5.71
C ARG A 80 18.46 6.44 5.79
N ILE A 81 17.34 6.22 5.13
CA ILE A 81 16.35 7.26 4.93
C ILE A 81 14.99 6.71 5.37
N PRO A 82 14.29 7.41 6.29
CA PRO A 82 12.97 6.99 6.70
C PRO A 82 11.92 7.31 5.62
N GLY A 83 10.95 6.43 5.51
CA GLY A 83 9.85 6.62 4.60
C GLY A 83 8.67 5.73 4.95
N VAL A 84 7.64 5.78 4.11
CA VAL A 84 6.47 4.93 4.22
C VAL A 84 6.47 3.96 3.05
N ARG A 85 6.26 2.69 3.34
CA ARG A 85 6.19 1.66 2.31
C ARG A 85 4.74 1.23 2.09
N LEU A 86 4.34 1.23 0.83
CA LEU A 86 3.12 0.58 0.38
C LEU A 86 3.48 -0.88 0.07
N GLY A 87 3.21 -1.76 1.01
CA GLY A 87 3.65 -3.13 0.91
C GLY A 87 2.79 -4.00 0.01
N ARG A 88 1.48 -3.70 -0.03
CA ARG A 88 0.52 -4.48 -0.80
C ARG A 88 -0.61 -3.57 -1.26
N LEU A 89 -1.12 -3.86 -2.45
CA LEU A 89 -2.31 -3.21 -2.98
C LEU A 89 -3.04 -4.23 -3.87
N ALA A 90 -4.30 -4.49 -3.56
CA ALA A 90 -5.06 -5.51 -4.26
C ALA A 90 -6.54 -5.12 -4.38
N VAL A 91 -7.15 -5.45 -5.50
CA VAL A 91 -8.56 -5.19 -5.80
C VAL A 91 -9.27 -6.52 -6.05
N ASP A 92 -10.41 -6.73 -5.38
CA ASP A 92 -11.24 -7.91 -5.60
C ASP A 92 -11.64 -8.01 -7.07
N ARG A 93 -11.71 -9.24 -7.60
CA ARG A 93 -12.02 -9.51 -9.01
C ARG A 93 -13.27 -8.80 -9.48
N GLN A 94 -14.29 -8.72 -8.65
CA GLN A 94 -15.57 -8.11 -9.04
C GLN A 94 -15.49 -6.60 -9.15
N TYR A 95 -14.43 -5.99 -8.65
CA TYR A 95 -14.25 -4.54 -8.64
C TYR A 95 -13.05 -4.07 -9.46
N GLN A 96 -12.37 -4.97 -10.16
CA GLN A 96 -11.26 -4.63 -11.04
C GLN A 96 -11.73 -3.89 -12.28
N GLY A 97 -10.86 -3.05 -12.85
CA GLY A 97 -11.16 -2.30 -14.06
C GLY A 97 -12.08 -1.09 -13.86
N LYS A 98 -12.31 -0.67 -12.61
CA LYS A 98 -13.23 0.43 -12.28
C LYS A 98 -12.54 1.61 -11.61
N GLY A 99 -11.21 1.66 -11.63
CA GLY A 99 -10.43 2.75 -11.03
C GLY A 99 -10.24 2.65 -9.53
N LEU A 100 -10.59 1.54 -8.90
CA LEU A 100 -10.49 1.39 -7.45
C LEU A 100 -9.04 1.33 -6.96
N GLY A 101 -8.15 0.71 -7.74
CA GLY A 101 -6.72 0.69 -7.43
C GLY A 101 -6.13 2.10 -7.39
N GLU A 102 -6.52 2.96 -8.32
CA GLU A 102 -6.09 4.36 -8.34
C GLU A 102 -6.62 5.11 -7.12
N LEU A 103 -7.88 4.89 -6.74
CA LEU A 103 -8.46 5.50 -5.55
C LEU A 103 -7.65 5.12 -4.31
N LEU A 104 -7.28 3.86 -4.17
CA LEU A 104 -6.47 3.40 -3.03
C LEU A 104 -5.08 4.01 -3.05
N LEU A 105 -4.48 4.14 -4.23
CA LEU A 105 -3.14 4.73 -4.35
C LEU A 105 -3.14 6.20 -3.94
N VAL A 106 -4.17 6.96 -4.35
CA VAL A 106 -4.34 8.35 -3.92
C VAL A 106 -4.56 8.44 -2.41
N ASP A 107 -5.35 7.54 -1.85
CA ASP A 107 -5.57 7.47 -0.40
C ASP A 107 -4.25 7.20 0.34
N ALA A 108 -3.46 6.25 -0.15
CA ALA A 108 -2.15 5.93 0.44
C ALA A 108 -1.20 7.13 0.40
N LEU A 109 -1.14 7.83 -0.72
CA LEU A 109 -0.33 9.04 -0.86
C LEU A 109 -0.77 10.13 0.12
N THR A 110 -2.07 10.32 0.28
CA THR A 110 -2.62 11.30 1.21
C THR A 110 -2.24 10.98 2.65
N ARG A 111 -2.34 9.71 3.04
CA ARG A 111 -1.93 9.28 4.39
C ARG A 111 -0.43 9.40 4.60
N ALA A 112 0.36 9.04 3.61
CA ALA A 112 1.82 9.17 3.67
C ALA A 112 2.24 10.63 3.87
N ARG A 113 1.60 11.56 3.17
CA ARG A 113 1.88 12.99 3.34
C ARG A 113 1.63 13.48 4.77
N ARG A 114 0.58 12.99 5.41
CA ARG A 114 0.31 13.32 6.82
C ARG A 114 1.43 12.79 7.72
N ILE A 115 1.90 11.59 7.45
CA ILE A 115 3.01 11.01 8.22
C ILE A 115 4.28 11.84 8.04
N TYR A 116 4.61 12.24 6.82
CA TYR A 116 5.79 13.09 6.57
C TYR A 116 5.69 14.42 7.32
N ALA A 117 4.53 15.03 7.32
CA ALA A 117 4.31 16.31 7.99
C ALA A 117 4.47 16.20 9.51
N GLU A 118 4.06 15.08 10.09
CA GLU A 118 4.06 14.88 11.53
C GLU A 118 5.36 14.29 12.06
N ALA A 119 5.99 13.40 11.33
CA ALA A 119 7.11 12.59 11.82
C ALA A 119 8.37 12.65 10.96
N GLY A 120 8.31 13.28 9.80
CA GLY A 120 9.39 13.21 8.82
C GLY A 120 9.24 12.00 7.90
N GLY A 121 10.20 11.82 7.03
CA GLY A 121 10.18 10.83 5.97
C GLY A 121 10.14 11.52 4.61
N ILE A 122 10.69 10.88 3.60
CA ILE A 122 10.91 11.55 2.33
C ILE A 122 10.02 11.08 1.18
N GLY A 123 9.24 10.04 1.38
CA GLY A 123 8.44 9.57 0.28
C GLY A 123 7.65 8.31 0.59
N LEU A 124 6.82 7.93 -0.38
CA LEU A 124 6.12 6.66 -0.40
C LEU A 124 6.89 5.71 -1.31
N PHE A 125 7.30 4.57 -0.76
CA PHE A 125 8.02 3.54 -1.49
C PHE A 125 7.09 2.38 -1.80
N VAL A 126 7.22 1.81 -2.99
CA VAL A 126 6.38 0.70 -3.45
C VAL A 126 7.28 -0.43 -3.92
N ASP A 127 6.99 -1.65 -3.45
CA ASP A 127 7.60 -2.86 -3.99
C ASP A 127 6.64 -3.45 -5.02
N ALA A 128 7.04 -3.44 -6.29
CA ALA A 128 6.26 -4.06 -7.34
C ALA A 128 6.57 -5.57 -7.38
N LEU A 129 5.53 -6.40 -7.37
CA LEU A 129 5.70 -7.85 -7.35
C LEU A 129 6.24 -8.40 -8.67
N ASP A 130 5.96 -7.72 -9.77
CA ASP A 130 6.34 -8.15 -11.12
C ASP A 130 6.33 -6.95 -12.08
N GLU A 131 6.70 -7.15 -13.34
CA GLU A 131 6.71 -6.09 -14.34
C GLU A 131 5.34 -5.46 -14.62
N PRO A 132 4.23 -6.20 -14.70
CA PRO A 132 2.92 -5.55 -14.83
C PRO A 132 2.61 -4.60 -13.66
N ALA A 133 2.92 -4.97 -12.43
CA ALA A 133 2.75 -4.11 -11.26
C ALA A 133 3.66 -2.89 -11.34
N ALA A 134 4.92 -3.06 -11.72
CA ALA A 134 5.85 -1.96 -11.90
C ALA A 134 5.34 -0.97 -12.94
N GLY A 135 4.83 -1.47 -14.07
CA GLY A 135 4.22 -0.64 -15.11
C GLY A 135 3.02 0.15 -14.62
N TYR A 136 2.18 -0.48 -13.79
CA TYR A 136 1.04 0.17 -13.17
C TYR A 136 1.49 1.37 -12.33
N TYR A 137 2.48 1.17 -11.45
CA TYR A 137 2.97 2.24 -10.58
C TYR A 137 3.64 3.36 -11.38
N ARG A 138 4.41 3.04 -12.42
CA ARG A 138 5.04 4.04 -13.27
C ARG A 138 4.02 4.97 -13.93
N ARG A 139 2.84 4.47 -14.27
CA ARG A 139 1.77 5.31 -14.85
C ARG A 139 1.29 6.39 -13.89
N PHE A 140 1.48 6.21 -12.59
CA PHE A 140 1.10 7.18 -11.58
C PHE A 140 2.28 8.01 -11.06
N GLY A 141 3.39 8.03 -11.78
CA GLY A 141 4.51 8.89 -11.48
C GLY A 141 5.57 8.31 -10.54
N PHE A 142 5.48 7.01 -10.21
CA PHE A 142 6.53 6.36 -9.43
C PHE A 142 7.77 6.14 -10.30
N GLU A 143 8.93 6.42 -9.73
CA GLU A 143 10.22 6.21 -10.39
C GLU A 143 10.83 4.88 -9.93
N ALA A 144 11.44 4.16 -10.87
CA ALA A 144 12.15 2.94 -10.54
C ALA A 144 13.42 3.28 -9.76
N ALA A 145 13.65 2.55 -8.65
CA ALA A 145 14.90 2.68 -7.92
C ALA A 145 16.02 1.91 -8.66
N PRO A 146 17.26 2.39 -8.62
CA PRO A 146 18.38 1.59 -9.13
C PRO A 146 18.55 0.34 -8.29
N ASP A 147 18.95 -0.75 -8.93
CA ASP A 147 19.17 -2.04 -8.24
C ASP A 147 20.39 -2.02 -7.32
#